data_950df2990e7b359c97ac6ee7af620ca8
#
_entry.id   950df2990e7b359c97ac6ee7af620ca8
#
_cell.length_a   1.000
_cell.length_b   1.000
_cell.length_c   1.000
_cell.angle_alpha   90.00
_cell.angle_beta   90.00
_cell.angle_gamma   90.00
#
_symmetry.space_group_name_H-M   'P 1'
#
loop_
_entity.id
_entity.type
_entity.pdbx_description
1 polymer ?
#
loop_
_entity_poly.entity_id
_entity_poly.type
_entity_poly.pdbx_seq_one_letter_code
_entity_poly.pdbx_strand_id
1 'polypeptide(L)'
;METAKQITVFLDNKPGRLATILAELAHQKVNITALSVMDRTEHNVLRLVADDPAKTVRIIQDLNAPCTETEVVLVELRNQPGALAHVCGALAAEHIHIDYAYCSSGGRNGKVLGIFKVSNAEKAMRVLNSAANIGDKRRLERRNMVDRRTYHKG
;
A
#
# COMPACT_ATOMS: atom_id res chain seq x y z
N MET A 1 -10.24 1.27 0.00
CA MET A 1 -9.41 0.07 -0.29
C MET A 1 -9.65 -0.37 -1.70
N GLU A 2 -8.61 -0.77 -2.39
CA GLU A 2 -8.66 -1.23 -3.78
C GLU A 2 -7.53 -2.22 -4.03
N THR A 3 -7.62 -3.01 -5.09
CA THR A 3 -6.50 -3.78 -5.61
C THR A 3 -5.78 -2.96 -6.67
N ALA A 4 -4.47 -3.17 -6.79
CA ALA A 4 -3.65 -2.55 -7.81
C ALA A 4 -2.60 -3.53 -8.34
N LYS A 5 -2.03 -3.20 -9.49
CA LYS A 5 -0.87 -3.92 -10.01
C LYS A 5 0.40 -3.24 -9.56
N GLN A 6 1.20 -3.97 -8.80
CA GLN A 6 2.56 -3.60 -8.45
C GLN A 6 3.51 -4.12 -9.53
N ILE A 7 4.45 -3.28 -9.94
CA ILE A 7 5.55 -3.68 -10.82
C ILE A 7 6.76 -3.97 -9.96
N THR A 8 7.30 -5.16 -10.09
CA THR A 8 8.55 -5.57 -9.44
C THR A 8 9.65 -5.59 -10.48
N VAL A 9 10.68 -4.78 -10.27
CA VAL A 9 11.81 -4.59 -11.20
C VAL A 9 13.07 -5.14 -10.58
N PHE A 10 13.81 -5.92 -11.34
CA PHE A 10 15.12 -6.45 -10.92
C PHE A 10 16.22 -5.55 -11.50
N LEU A 11 16.95 -4.87 -10.61
CA LEU A 11 17.94 -3.88 -10.95
C LEU A 11 19.34 -4.44 -10.77
N ASP A 12 20.22 -4.17 -11.74
CA ASP A 12 21.66 -4.35 -11.53
C ASP A 12 22.12 -3.48 -10.36
N ASN A 13 23.02 -4.01 -9.54
CA ASN A 13 23.61 -3.26 -8.43
C ASN A 13 24.68 -2.27 -8.94
N LYS A 14 24.25 -1.28 -9.74
CA LYS A 14 25.08 -0.23 -10.31
C LYS A 14 24.58 1.14 -9.90
N PRO A 15 25.50 2.10 -9.58
CA PRO A 15 25.10 3.47 -9.29
C PRO A 15 24.30 4.08 -10.45
N GLY A 16 23.23 4.78 -10.11
CA GLY A 16 22.40 5.51 -11.07
C GLY A 16 21.32 4.71 -11.78
N ARG A 17 21.26 3.39 -11.62
CA ARG A 17 20.24 2.56 -12.29
C ARG A 17 18.82 2.91 -11.87
N LEU A 18 18.57 3.05 -10.57
CA LEU A 18 17.28 3.49 -10.02
C LEU A 18 16.95 4.91 -10.51
N ALA A 19 17.90 5.82 -10.48
CA ALA A 19 17.71 7.21 -10.93
C ALA A 19 17.29 7.27 -12.40
N THR A 20 17.89 6.47 -13.26
CA THR A 20 17.55 6.39 -14.70
C THR A 20 16.10 5.95 -14.90
N ILE A 21 15.66 4.91 -14.20
CA ILE A 21 14.29 4.40 -14.31
C ILE A 21 13.28 5.44 -13.82
N LEU A 22 13.52 6.03 -12.65
CA LEU A 22 12.62 7.05 -12.10
C LEU A 22 12.57 8.31 -12.97
N ALA A 23 13.67 8.72 -13.56
CA ALA A 23 13.73 9.87 -14.49
C ALA A 23 12.91 9.60 -15.76
N GLU A 24 13.00 8.41 -16.34
CA GLU A 24 12.24 8.08 -17.54
C GLU A 24 10.73 7.97 -17.25
N LEU A 25 10.34 7.40 -16.12
CA LEU A 25 8.95 7.40 -15.70
C LEU A 25 8.41 8.82 -15.54
N ALA A 26 9.17 9.72 -14.92
CA ALA A 26 8.81 11.13 -14.78
C ALA A 26 8.71 11.84 -16.15
N HIS A 27 9.67 11.60 -17.04
CA HIS A 27 9.67 12.16 -18.40
C HIS A 27 8.41 11.79 -19.18
N GLN A 28 7.96 10.56 -19.04
CA GLN A 28 6.73 10.08 -19.67
C GLN A 28 5.47 10.31 -18.83
N LYS A 29 5.54 11.15 -17.80
CA LYS A 29 4.42 11.58 -16.95
C LYS A 29 3.72 10.44 -16.20
N VAL A 30 4.44 9.42 -15.80
CA VAL A 30 3.96 8.38 -14.90
C VAL A 30 4.16 8.85 -13.47
N ASN A 31 3.09 8.86 -12.68
CA ASN A 31 3.15 9.19 -11.26
C ASN A 31 3.29 7.94 -10.42
N ILE A 32 4.27 7.94 -9.53
CA ILE A 32 4.53 6.83 -8.59
C ILE A 32 3.74 7.08 -7.31
N THR A 33 2.85 6.16 -7.00
CA THR A 33 2.02 6.19 -5.79
C THR A 33 2.75 5.66 -4.57
N ALA A 34 3.54 4.60 -4.77
CA ALA A 34 4.32 3.98 -3.71
C ALA A 34 5.55 3.27 -4.28
N LEU A 35 6.59 3.18 -3.48
CA LEU A 35 7.86 2.59 -3.88
C LEU A 35 8.57 1.96 -2.67
N SER A 36 9.20 0.82 -2.93
CA SER A 36 10.11 0.15 -1.99
C SER A 36 11.30 -0.41 -2.75
N VAL A 37 12.50 -0.21 -2.23
CA VAL A 37 13.74 -0.78 -2.79
C VAL A 37 14.35 -1.70 -1.74
N MET A 38 14.66 -2.92 -2.15
CA MET A 38 15.30 -3.91 -1.29
C MET A 38 16.62 -4.35 -1.88
N ASP A 39 17.66 -4.35 -1.06
CA ASP A 39 18.96 -4.90 -1.39
C ASP A 39 18.93 -6.42 -1.36
N ARG A 40 19.53 -7.04 -2.38
CA ARG A 40 19.83 -8.46 -2.44
C ARG A 40 21.27 -8.65 -2.92
N THR A 41 21.84 -9.81 -2.67
CA THR A 41 23.27 -10.10 -2.91
C THR A 41 23.72 -9.84 -4.35
N GLU A 42 22.87 -10.14 -5.34
CA GLU A 42 23.24 -10.02 -6.76
C GLU A 42 22.52 -8.89 -7.50
N HIS A 43 21.41 -8.41 -6.96
CA HIS A 43 20.59 -7.36 -7.57
C HIS A 43 19.68 -6.69 -6.56
N ASN A 44 19.23 -5.50 -6.86
CA ASN A 44 18.23 -4.81 -6.08
C ASN A 44 16.82 -5.14 -6.61
N VAL A 45 15.86 -5.17 -5.73
CA VAL A 45 14.45 -5.36 -6.09
C VAL A 45 13.71 -4.04 -5.83
N LEU A 46 13.22 -3.44 -6.90
CA LEU A 46 12.33 -2.30 -6.85
C LEU A 46 10.88 -2.77 -6.94
N ARG A 47 10.07 -2.42 -5.96
CA ARG A 47 8.61 -2.56 -6.03
C ARG A 47 8.00 -1.19 -6.16
N LEU A 48 7.16 -0.99 -7.15
CA LEU A 48 6.47 0.28 -7.33
C LEU A 48 5.00 0.09 -7.74
N VAL A 49 4.16 1.02 -7.29
CA VAL A 49 2.78 1.17 -7.72
C VAL A 49 2.68 2.53 -8.41
N ALA A 50 2.15 2.54 -9.62
CA ALA A 50 2.03 3.74 -10.45
C ALA A 50 0.59 3.90 -10.96
N ASP A 51 0.27 5.11 -11.39
CA ASP A 51 -1.04 5.47 -11.93
C ASP A 51 -1.37 4.80 -13.28
N ASP A 52 -0.34 4.42 -14.05
CA ASP A 52 -0.47 3.70 -15.32
C ASP A 52 0.46 2.47 -15.36
N PRO A 53 0.01 1.31 -14.86
CA PRO A 53 0.82 0.11 -14.80
C PRO A 53 1.30 -0.39 -16.17
N ALA A 54 0.44 -0.36 -17.18
CA ALA A 54 0.77 -0.85 -18.51
C ALA A 54 1.87 -0.01 -19.18
N LYS A 55 1.78 1.31 -19.06
CA LYS A 55 2.80 2.25 -19.53
C LYS A 55 4.11 2.07 -18.77
N THR A 56 4.03 1.90 -17.46
CA THR A 56 5.18 1.63 -16.60
C THR A 56 5.96 0.39 -17.04
N VAL A 57 5.27 -0.71 -17.29
CA VAL A 57 5.91 -1.95 -17.79
C VAL A 57 6.63 -1.72 -19.10
N ARG A 58 6.01 -1.04 -20.06
CA ARG A 58 6.64 -0.74 -21.35
C ARG A 58 7.92 0.08 -21.21
N ILE A 59 7.88 1.13 -20.38
CA ILE A 59 9.04 1.98 -20.11
C ILE A 59 10.19 1.17 -19.51
N ILE A 60 9.90 0.34 -18.52
CA ILE A 60 10.89 -0.50 -17.85
C ILE A 60 11.49 -1.53 -18.81
N GLN A 61 10.67 -2.15 -19.65
CA GLN A 61 11.12 -3.10 -20.68
C GLN A 61 12.02 -2.42 -21.73
N ASP A 62 11.67 -1.21 -22.14
CA ASP A 62 12.50 -0.41 -23.08
C ASP A 62 13.86 -0.05 -22.48
N LEU A 63 13.96 0.03 -21.16
CA LEU A 63 15.22 0.22 -20.43
C LEU A 63 15.98 -1.10 -20.16
N ASN A 64 15.54 -2.20 -20.76
CA ASN A 64 16.12 -3.55 -20.61
C ASN A 64 16.17 -4.03 -19.14
N ALA A 65 15.23 -3.62 -18.32
CA ALA A 65 15.12 -4.12 -16.96
C ALA A 65 14.06 -5.25 -16.89
N PRO A 66 14.39 -6.43 -16.36
CA PRO A 66 13.41 -7.47 -16.12
C PRO A 66 12.38 -7.02 -15.09
N CYS A 67 11.10 -7.25 -15.37
CA CYS A 67 10.03 -6.89 -14.43
C CYS A 67 8.89 -7.91 -14.45
N THR A 68 8.14 -7.95 -13.37
CA THR A 68 6.92 -8.74 -13.20
C THR A 68 5.80 -7.90 -12.65
N GLU A 69 4.56 -8.27 -12.93
CA GLU A 69 3.37 -7.67 -12.35
C GLU A 69 2.81 -8.56 -11.23
N THR A 70 2.38 -7.93 -10.15
CA THR A 70 1.81 -8.64 -8.99
C THR A 70 0.60 -7.87 -8.48
N GLU A 71 -0.49 -8.58 -8.21
CA GLU A 71 -1.65 -7.97 -7.57
C GLU A 71 -1.36 -7.70 -6.09
N VAL A 72 -1.66 -6.51 -5.64
CA VAL A 72 -1.53 -6.06 -4.25
C VAL A 72 -2.81 -5.37 -3.78
N VAL A 73 -2.99 -5.32 -2.46
CA VAL A 73 -4.10 -4.59 -1.82
C VAL A 73 -3.59 -3.25 -1.33
N LEU A 74 -4.25 -2.17 -1.73
CA LEU A 74 -3.99 -0.82 -1.25
C LEU A 74 -4.95 -0.48 -0.13
N VAL A 75 -4.42 -0.08 1.02
CA VAL A 75 -5.18 0.25 2.22
C VAL A 75 -4.82 1.64 2.70
N GLU A 76 -5.78 2.55 2.71
CA GLU A 76 -5.60 3.85 3.36
C GLU A 76 -5.68 3.69 4.88
N LEU A 77 -4.63 4.07 5.57
CA LEU A 77 -4.47 4.00 7.01
C LEU A 77 -4.43 5.39 7.62
N ARG A 78 -4.97 5.55 8.82
CA ARG A 78 -4.72 6.74 9.63
C ARG A 78 -3.28 6.69 10.13
N ASN A 79 -2.58 7.81 10.07
CA ASN A 79 -1.24 7.92 10.63
C ASN A 79 -1.32 8.03 12.16
N GLN A 80 -1.53 6.90 12.82
CA GLN A 80 -1.65 6.80 14.28
C GLN A 80 -1.17 5.45 14.79
N PRO A 81 -0.72 5.35 16.05
CA PRO A 81 -0.35 4.08 16.65
C PRO A 81 -1.47 3.05 16.56
N GLY A 82 -1.11 1.81 16.21
CA GLY A 82 -2.03 0.69 16.12
C GLY A 82 -2.77 0.52 14.80
N ALA A 83 -2.72 1.47 13.86
CA ALA A 83 -3.42 1.34 12.58
C ALA A 83 -2.95 0.13 11.76
N LEU A 84 -1.64 -0.06 11.62
CA LEU A 84 -1.07 -1.23 10.96
C LEU A 84 -1.35 -2.53 11.72
N ALA A 85 -1.23 -2.51 13.05
CA ALA A 85 -1.52 -3.67 13.89
C ALA A 85 -2.98 -4.14 13.72
N HIS A 86 -3.92 -3.21 13.59
CA HIS A 86 -5.32 -3.51 13.34
C HIS A 86 -5.53 -4.24 12.01
N VAL A 87 -4.92 -3.75 10.93
CA VAL A 87 -5.01 -4.38 9.60
C VAL A 87 -4.39 -5.77 9.62
N CYS A 88 -3.18 -5.90 10.13
CA CYS A 88 -2.49 -7.18 10.21
C CYS A 88 -3.25 -8.19 11.09
N GLY A 89 -3.82 -7.74 12.21
CA GLY A 89 -4.63 -8.57 13.09
C GLY A 89 -5.91 -9.07 12.43
N ALA A 90 -6.60 -8.22 11.67
CA ALA A 90 -7.80 -8.61 10.93
C ALA A 90 -7.50 -9.67 9.85
N LEU A 91 -6.40 -9.53 9.13
CA LEU A 91 -5.96 -10.50 8.13
C LEU A 91 -5.54 -11.83 8.78
N ALA A 92 -4.81 -11.77 9.88
CA ALA A 92 -4.37 -12.96 10.63
C ALA A 92 -5.54 -13.76 11.21
N ALA A 93 -6.57 -13.09 11.73
CA ALA A 93 -7.77 -13.74 12.25
C ALA A 93 -8.50 -14.58 11.19
N GLU A 94 -8.37 -14.22 9.93
CA GLU A 94 -8.96 -14.93 8.79
C GLU A 94 -7.95 -15.82 8.05
N HIS A 95 -6.82 -16.09 8.68
CA HIS A 95 -5.74 -16.93 8.13
C HIS A 95 -5.22 -16.45 6.76
N ILE A 96 -5.19 -15.12 6.54
CA ILE A 96 -4.61 -14.52 5.34
C ILE A 96 -3.16 -14.21 5.61
N HIS A 97 -2.26 -14.86 4.86
CA HIS A 97 -0.83 -14.60 4.97
C HIS A 97 -0.44 -13.31 4.24
N ILE A 98 0.43 -12.53 4.87
CA ILE A 98 1.06 -11.34 4.29
C ILE A 98 2.46 -11.74 3.84
N ASP A 99 2.70 -11.78 2.53
CA ASP A 99 4.01 -12.09 1.98
C ASP A 99 5.00 -10.96 2.23
N TYR A 100 4.55 -9.73 2.02
CA TYR A 100 5.25 -8.50 2.36
C TYR A 100 4.29 -7.31 2.38
N ALA A 101 4.73 -6.24 3.03
CA ALA A 101 4.01 -4.97 3.05
C ALA A 101 4.99 -3.79 3.12
N TYR A 102 4.57 -2.66 2.62
CA TYR A 102 5.27 -1.39 2.75
C TYR A 102 4.27 -0.24 2.72
N CYS A 103 4.71 0.94 3.16
CA CYS A 103 3.85 2.11 3.25
C CYS A 103 4.42 3.27 2.43
N SER A 104 3.53 4.12 1.93
CA SER A 104 3.86 5.41 1.36
C SER A 104 3.42 6.54 2.27
N SER A 105 4.22 7.59 2.39
CA SER A 105 3.92 8.76 3.23
C SER A 105 3.00 9.80 2.56
N GLY A 106 2.56 9.57 1.34
CA GLY A 106 1.82 10.53 0.51
C GLY A 106 0.30 10.46 0.58
N GLY A 107 -0.28 9.88 1.62
CA GLY A 107 -1.74 9.79 1.76
C GLY A 107 -2.41 11.16 1.93
N ARG A 108 -3.58 11.35 1.31
CA ARG A 108 -4.37 12.58 1.47
C ARG A 108 -4.82 12.75 2.92
N ASN A 109 -4.84 13.98 3.40
CA ASN A 109 -5.38 14.33 4.74
C ASN A 109 -4.69 13.61 5.92
N GLY A 110 -3.35 13.46 5.90
CA GLY A 110 -2.60 12.81 6.97
C GLY A 110 -2.77 11.30 7.04
N LYS A 111 -3.29 10.69 5.99
CA LYS A 111 -3.36 9.24 5.84
C LYS A 111 -2.06 8.68 5.27
N VAL A 112 -1.80 7.42 5.54
CA VAL A 112 -0.72 6.62 4.99
C VAL A 112 -1.34 5.58 4.06
N LEU A 113 -0.71 5.34 2.92
CA LEU A 113 -1.11 4.26 2.03
C LEU A 113 -0.28 3.02 2.35
N GLY A 114 -0.93 1.95 2.79
CA GLY A 114 -0.33 0.64 2.96
C GLY A 114 -0.50 -0.22 1.71
N ILE A 115 0.56 -0.87 1.29
CA ILE A 115 0.59 -1.81 0.16
C ILE A 115 0.87 -3.19 0.72
N PHE A 116 -0.06 -4.14 0.47
CA PHE A 116 0.02 -5.49 1.01
C PHE A 116 -0.02 -6.52 -0.11
N LYS A 117 1.01 -7.35 -0.20
CA LYS A 117 0.95 -8.59 -0.97
C LYS A 117 0.47 -9.69 -0.03
N VAL A 118 -0.67 -10.26 -0.34
CA VAL A 118 -1.35 -11.25 0.50
C VAL A 118 -1.65 -12.53 -0.26
N SER A 119 -1.87 -13.62 0.45
CA SER A 119 -2.20 -14.93 -0.13
C SER A 119 -3.52 -14.96 -0.89
N ASN A 120 -4.48 -14.10 -0.53
CA ASN A 120 -5.78 -13.99 -1.17
C ASN A 120 -6.29 -12.55 -1.12
N ALA A 121 -6.10 -11.80 -2.21
CA ALA A 121 -6.45 -10.39 -2.29
C ALA A 121 -7.97 -10.15 -2.18
N GLU A 122 -8.78 -10.98 -2.82
CA GLU A 122 -10.24 -10.84 -2.76
C GLU A 122 -10.78 -11.04 -1.34
N LYS A 123 -10.33 -12.09 -0.65
CA LYS A 123 -10.70 -12.34 0.74
C LYS A 123 -10.22 -11.20 1.65
N ALA A 124 -9.00 -10.72 1.46
CA ALA A 124 -8.44 -9.60 2.21
C ALA A 124 -9.29 -8.34 2.06
N MET A 125 -9.72 -8.01 0.85
CA MET A 125 -10.59 -6.87 0.59
C MET A 125 -11.92 -6.97 1.35
N ARG A 126 -12.54 -8.13 1.37
CA ARG A 126 -13.80 -8.36 2.13
C ARG A 126 -13.58 -8.17 3.63
N VAL A 127 -12.54 -8.79 4.17
CA VAL A 127 -12.19 -8.71 5.59
C VAL A 127 -11.93 -7.28 6.05
N LEU A 128 -11.08 -6.56 5.31
CA LEU A 128 -10.70 -5.20 5.66
C LEU A 128 -11.85 -4.19 5.50
N ASN A 129 -12.73 -4.36 4.52
CA ASN A 129 -13.93 -3.55 4.37
C ASN A 129 -14.90 -3.76 5.54
N SER A 130 -15.07 -5.00 5.99
CA SER A 130 -15.90 -5.32 7.16
C SER A 130 -15.32 -4.74 8.44
N ALA A 131 -14.01 -4.84 8.65
CA ALA A 131 -13.32 -4.30 9.82
C ALA A 131 -13.37 -2.75 9.87
N ALA A 132 -13.27 -2.07 8.74
CA ALA A 132 -13.42 -0.62 8.64
C ALA A 132 -14.82 -0.17 9.07
N ASN A 133 -15.86 -0.85 8.63
CA ASN A 133 -17.26 -0.55 8.99
C ASN A 133 -17.54 -0.74 10.48
N ILE A 134 -16.95 -1.74 11.12
CA ILE A 134 -17.06 -1.98 12.56
C ILE A 134 -16.34 -0.89 13.36
N GLY A 135 -15.17 -0.47 12.91
CA GLY A 135 -14.40 0.61 13.54
C GLY A 135 -15.15 1.94 13.56
N ASP A 136 -15.81 2.29 12.48
CA ASP A 136 -16.61 3.52 12.38
C ASP A 136 -17.87 3.46 13.25
N LYS A 137 -18.56 2.32 13.33
CA LYS A 137 -19.72 2.14 14.22
C LYS A 137 -19.35 2.34 15.69
N ARG A 138 -18.30 1.69 16.18
CA ARG A 138 -17.83 1.82 17.57
C ARG A 138 -17.40 3.23 17.91
N ARG A 139 -16.87 3.98 16.95
CA ARG A 139 -16.48 5.39 17.12
C ARG A 139 -17.69 6.30 17.26
N LEU A 140 -18.72 6.10 16.44
CA LEU A 140 -19.99 6.83 16.52
C LEU A 140 -20.69 6.57 17.85
N GLU A 141 -20.71 5.32 18.33
CA GLU A 141 -21.27 4.96 19.64
C GLU A 141 -20.52 5.62 20.79
N ARG A 142 -19.19 5.61 20.78
CA ARG A 142 -18.36 6.29 21.80
C ARG A 142 -18.58 7.81 21.79
N ARG A 143 -18.67 8.44 20.63
CA ARG A 143 -18.94 9.87 20.50
C ARG A 143 -20.31 10.22 21.07
N ASN A 144 -21.34 9.46 20.76
CA ASN A 144 -22.69 9.62 21.29
C ASN A 144 -22.77 9.39 22.81
N MET A 145 -21.94 8.52 23.38
CA MET A 145 -21.84 8.31 24.83
C MET A 145 -21.18 9.51 25.53
N VAL A 146 -20.18 10.14 24.93
CA VAL A 146 -19.51 11.32 25.49
C VAL A 146 -20.45 12.51 25.48
N ASP A 147 -21.17 12.75 24.38
CA ASP A 147 -22.14 13.84 24.26
C ASP A 147 -23.31 13.71 25.27
N ARG A 148 -23.79 12.49 25.54
CA ARG A 148 -24.83 12.25 26.55
C ARG A 148 -24.36 12.52 27.98
N ARG A 149 -23.06 12.39 28.30
CA ARG A 149 -22.51 12.69 29.63
C ARG A 149 -22.29 14.18 29.86
N THR A 150 -22.12 14.97 28.83
CA THR A 150 -21.97 16.43 28.94
C THR A 150 -23.30 17.17 29.12
N TYR A 151 -24.43 16.59 28.69
CA TYR A 151 -25.75 17.21 28.85
C TYR A 151 -26.43 16.94 30.20
N HIS A 152 -25.85 16.15 31.11
CA HIS A 152 -26.42 15.87 32.44
C HIS A 152 -25.69 16.57 33.61
N LYS A 153 -24.89 17.59 33.34
CA LYS A 153 -24.29 18.50 34.34
C LYS A 153 -24.70 19.94 34.07
N GLY A 154 -25.98 20.16 34.14
CA GLY A 154 -26.56 21.51 34.17
C GLY A 154 -27.61 21.54 35.26
#